data_25bbc9f6cb4f271f2d74556665907012
#
_entry.id   25bbc9f6cb4f271f2d74556665907012
#
_cell.length_a   1.000
_cell.length_b   1.000
_cell.length_c   1.000
_cell.angle_alpha   90.00
_cell.angle_beta   90.00
_cell.angle_gamma   90.00
#
_symmetry.space_group_name_H-M   'P 1'
#
loop_
_entity.id
_entity.type
_entity.pdbx_description
1 polymer ?
#
loop_
_entity_poly.entity_id
_entity_poly.type
_entity_poly.pdbx_seq_one_letter_code
_entity_poly.pdbx_strand_id
1 'polypeptide(L)'
;MKLINSVRIQHENPWEPDLDGLFQDRNGGVKFCYKEGRSVVAQSEDGTKEVWYTPPEGERLELPYNWTGVAKDVPPMLRTWQPSDAEIYYFEDYTISHTSQWSYVCKKAGEAVWKFKGYAWRYTTMEQYGDNIYFGTAGQGGYFYLLNLHTGEPLLKLKTGGTVYIYARRDNRLYLLQQEKKAYLVCIDLSDGTILERLELPGKADQHSAIRLLGTTVHCVTFTYQGGPVKDALWNRVEV
;
A
#
# COMPACT_ATOMS: atom_id res chain seq x y z
N MET A 1 1.58 19.07 2.95
CA MET A 1 1.07 17.99 3.85
C MET A 1 1.34 18.33 5.31
N LYS A 2 0.42 18.01 6.22
CA LYS A 2 0.59 18.30 7.65
C LYS A 2 0.17 17.09 8.48
N LEU A 3 1.06 16.59 9.34
CA LEU A 3 0.70 15.54 10.30
C LEU A 3 -0.28 16.11 11.33
N ILE A 4 -1.49 15.54 11.37
CA ILE A 4 -2.53 15.95 12.34
C ILE A 4 -2.25 15.28 13.67
N ASN A 5 -2.11 13.96 13.66
CA ASN A 5 -1.78 13.16 14.84
C ASN A 5 -1.17 11.80 14.45
N SER A 6 -0.64 11.12 15.45
CA SER A 6 -0.16 9.74 15.36
C SER A 6 -0.60 9.00 16.62
N VAL A 7 -1.41 7.95 16.45
CA VAL A 7 -1.93 7.13 17.55
C VAL A 7 -1.14 5.84 17.60
N ARG A 8 -0.54 5.54 18.77
CA ARG A 8 0.16 4.29 19.00
C ARG A 8 -0.82 3.20 19.38
N ILE A 9 -0.76 2.08 18.69
CA ILE A 9 -1.58 0.90 18.94
C ILE A 9 -0.67 -0.25 19.32
N GLN A 10 -0.82 -0.69 20.56
CA GLN A 10 -0.12 -1.86 21.08
C GLN A 10 -0.96 -3.09 20.76
N HIS A 11 -0.36 -4.09 20.16
CA HIS A 11 -1.02 -5.35 19.86
C HIS A 11 -0.14 -6.55 20.26
N GLU A 12 -0.79 -7.68 20.52
CA GLU A 12 -0.14 -8.82 21.17
C GLU A 12 0.73 -9.68 20.23
N ASN A 13 0.43 -9.67 18.93
CA ASN A 13 1.14 -10.55 18.02
C ASN A 13 1.74 -9.83 16.82
N PRO A 14 3.05 -9.56 16.88
CA PRO A 14 3.77 -8.88 15.80
C PRO A 14 4.00 -9.76 14.55
N TRP A 15 3.72 -11.06 14.65
CA TRP A 15 3.98 -12.03 13.60
C TRP A 15 2.77 -12.36 12.70
N GLU A 16 1.61 -11.81 13.03
CA GLU A 16 0.42 -11.94 12.20
C GLU A 16 0.05 -10.60 11.56
N PRO A 17 0.95 -10.08 10.70
CA PRO A 17 0.82 -8.74 10.14
C PRO A 17 -0.35 -8.62 9.15
N ASP A 18 -0.89 -9.73 8.68
CA ASP A 18 -2.03 -9.73 7.77
C ASP A 18 -3.33 -9.32 8.46
N LEU A 19 -3.32 -9.20 9.80
CA LEU A 19 -4.43 -8.73 10.61
C LEU A 19 -4.39 -7.25 10.92
N ASP A 20 -3.21 -6.65 10.85
CA ASP A 20 -3.04 -5.25 11.19
C ASP A 20 -3.30 -4.39 9.97
N GLY A 21 -4.19 -3.45 10.08
CA GLY A 21 -4.41 -2.54 8.98
C GLY A 21 -5.59 -1.60 9.12
N LEU A 22 -5.68 -0.73 8.13
CA LEU A 22 -6.74 0.25 8.01
C LEU A 22 -7.93 -0.36 7.29
N PHE A 23 -9.11 -0.18 7.87
CA PHE A 23 -10.39 -0.65 7.32
C PHE A 23 -11.36 0.50 7.26
N GLN A 24 -12.29 0.41 6.33
CA GLN A 24 -13.44 1.30 6.30
C GLN A 24 -14.66 0.53 6.82
N ASP A 25 -15.30 1.05 7.85
CA ASP A 25 -16.52 0.49 8.36
C ASP A 25 -17.71 0.75 7.41
N ARG A 26 -18.89 0.19 7.72
CA ARG A 26 -20.10 0.33 6.91
C ARG A 26 -20.60 1.78 6.82
N ASN A 27 -20.22 2.61 7.76
CA ASN A 27 -20.59 4.04 7.83
C ASN A 27 -19.54 4.93 7.15
N GLY A 28 -18.48 4.33 6.58
CA GLY A 28 -17.40 5.05 5.93
C GLY A 28 -16.30 5.55 6.87
N GLY A 29 -16.38 5.26 8.17
CA GLY A 29 -15.35 5.59 9.14
C GLY A 29 -14.11 4.72 8.94
N VAL A 30 -12.92 5.25 9.24
CA VAL A 30 -11.68 4.48 9.24
C VAL A 30 -11.45 3.89 10.61
N LYS A 31 -11.10 2.61 10.64
CA LYS A 31 -10.70 1.90 11.84
C LYS A 31 -9.38 1.19 11.62
N PHE A 32 -8.61 1.08 12.67
CA PHE A 32 -7.42 0.23 12.68
C PHE A 32 -7.78 -1.11 13.30
N CYS A 33 -7.53 -2.20 12.56
CA CYS A 33 -7.84 -3.55 13.02
C CYS A 33 -6.56 -4.32 13.35
N TYR A 34 -6.63 -5.09 14.41
CA TYR A 34 -5.54 -5.92 14.90
C TYR A 34 -6.07 -7.10 15.71
N LYS A 35 -5.21 -8.08 15.97
CA LYS A 35 -5.53 -9.22 16.81
C LYS A 35 -5.27 -8.89 18.28
N GLU A 36 -6.25 -9.15 19.11
CA GLU A 36 -6.14 -9.09 20.58
C GLU A 36 -6.67 -10.41 21.15
N GLY A 37 -5.78 -11.23 21.72
CA GLY A 37 -6.12 -12.59 22.16
C GLY A 37 -6.60 -13.46 21.00
N ARG A 38 -7.85 -13.97 21.08
CA ARG A 38 -8.48 -14.75 20.02
C ARG A 38 -9.37 -13.93 19.08
N SER A 39 -9.45 -12.64 19.30
CA SER A 39 -10.41 -11.78 18.61
C SER A 39 -9.73 -10.82 17.64
N VAL A 40 -10.47 -10.41 16.60
CA VAL A 40 -10.16 -9.24 15.79
C VAL A 40 -10.84 -8.04 16.42
N VAL A 41 -10.05 -7.06 16.77
CA VAL A 41 -10.50 -5.81 17.37
C VAL A 41 -10.31 -4.68 16.39
N ALA A 42 -11.31 -3.82 16.27
CA ALA A 42 -11.25 -2.58 15.51
C ALA A 42 -11.20 -1.40 16.48
N GLN A 43 -10.22 -0.53 16.28
CA GLN A 43 -10.06 0.68 17.07
C GLN A 43 -10.32 1.91 16.21
N SER A 44 -11.21 2.77 16.69
CA SER A 44 -11.51 4.07 16.10
C SER A 44 -10.46 5.12 16.48
N GLU A 45 -10.49 6.28 15.80
CA GLU A 45 -9.55 7.38 16.02
C GLU A 45 -9.59 7.95 17.45
N ASP A 46 -10.75 7.89 18.10
CA ASP A 46 -10.96 8.33 19.48
C ASP A 46 -10.50 7.32 20.53
N GLY A 47 -9.98 6.16 20.07
CA GLY A 47 -9.53 5.08 20.92
C GLY A 47 -10.61 4.07 21.30
N THR A 48 -11.87 4.28 20.87
CA THR A 48 -12.94 3.32 21.10
C THR A 48 -12.64 2.02 20.38
N LYS A 49 -12.76 0.90 21.11
CA LYS A 49 -12.52 -0.45 20.61
C LYS A 49 -13.83 -1.21 20.49
N GLU A 50 -13.94 -2.00 19.44
CA GLU A 50 -15.03 -2.97 19.26
C GLU A 50 -14.48 -4.31 18.78
N VAL A 51 -15.07 -5.41 19.22
CA VAL A 51 -14.72 -6.73 18.73
C VAL A 51 -15.50 -7.00 17.45
N TRP A 52 -14.79 -7.19 16.37
CA TRP A 52 -15.40 -7.49 15.07
C TRP A 52 -15.63 -8.97 14.85
N TYR A 53 -14.73 -9.79 15.36
CA TYR A 53 -14.83 -11.23 15.20
C TYR A 53 -14.09 -11.98 16.31
N THR A 54 -14.69 -13.04 16.79
CA THR A 54 -14.05 -14.04 17.65
C THR A 54 -14.37 -15.42 17.08
N PRO A 55 -13.38 -16.25 16.72
CA PRO A 55 -13.63 -17.59 16.19
C PRO A 55 -14.29 -18.46 17.25
N PRO A 56 -15.10 -19.45 16.84
CA PRO A 56 -15.66 -20.46 17.75
C PRO A 56 -14.59 -21.13 18.61
N GLU A 57 -14.99 -21.70 19.73
CA GLU A 57 -14.07 -22.39 20.61
C GLU A 57 -13.47 -23.61 19.89
N GLY A 58 -12.14 -23.74 19.99
CA GLY A 58 -11.38 -24.79 19.32
C GLY A 58 -10.93 -24.43 17.89
N GLU A 59 -11.47 -23.40 17.28
CA GLU A 59 -11.03 -22.92 15.98
C GLU A 59 -9.88 -21.90 16.12
N ARG A 60 -8.93 -21.97 15.19
CA ARG A 60 -7.92 -20.92 15.06
C ARG A 60 -8.49 -19.73 14.29
N LEU A 61 -8.03 -18.54 14.65
CA LEU A 61 -8.27 -17.36 13.83
C LEU A 61 -7.44 -17.50 12.56
N GLU A 62 -7.99 -18.16 11.55
CA GLU A 62 -7.45 -18.20 10.21
C GLU A 62 -8.04 -17.04 9.43
N LEU A 63 -7.21 -16.06 9.12
CA LEU A 63 -7.62 -14.98 8.25
C LEU A 63 -7.14 -15.32 6.85
N PRO A 64 -8.05 -15.58 5.93
CA PRO A 64 -7.69 -15.75 4.55
C PRO A 64 -7.03 -14.47 4.06
N TYR A 65 -6.03 -14.60 3.21
CA TYR A 65 -5.31 -13.52 2.52
C TYR A 65 -6.26 -12.47 1.92
N ASN A 66 -7.50 -12.88 1.67
CA ASN A 66 -8.63 -12.03 1.31
C ASN A 66 -9.71 -12.21 2.38
N TRP A 67 -9.92 -11.27 3.21
CA TRP A 67 -10.97 -11.25 4.24
C TRP A 67 -12.42 -11.32 3.70
N THR A 68 -12.62 -11.95 2.59
CA THR A 68 -13.91 -12.03 1.91
C THR A 68 -14.86 -13.06 2.48
N GLY A 69 -14.72 -13.47 3.76
CA GLY A 69 -15.67 -14.47 4.21
C GLY A 69 -15.62 -14.92 5.66
N VAL A 70 -14.83 -14.30 6.50
CA VAL A 70 -14.67 -14.78 7.90
C VAL A 70 -15.88 -14.50 8.77
N ALA A 71 -16.62 -13.45 8.50
CA ALA A 71 -17.97 -13.23 9.03
C ALA A 71 -18.72 -12.35 8.06
N LYS A 72 -20.02 -12.58 7.89
CA LYS A 72 -20.90 -11.77 7.03
C LYS A 72 -20.87 -10.28 7.39
N ASP A 73 -20.38 -9.96 8.57
CA ASP A 73 -20.42 -8.62 9.16
C ASP A 73 -19.08 -7.94 9.31
N VAL A 74 -17.96 -8.63 9.08
CA VAL A 74 -16.63 -8.01 9.05
C VAL A 74 -16.41 -7.37 7.68
N PRO A 75 -16.16 -6.06 7.61
CA PRO A 75 -15.87 -5.41 6.33
C PRO A 75 -14.65 -6.04 5.67
N PRO A 76 -14.64 -6.15 4.34
CA PRO A 76 -13.47 -6.64 3.63
C PRO A 76 -12.27 -5.75 3.93
N MET A 77 -11.10 -6.35 4.07
CA MET A 77 -9.85 -5.62 4.24
C MET A 77 -9.66 -4.69 3.06
N LEU A 78 -9.55 -3.40 3.33
CA LEU A 78 -9.26 -2.40 2.32
C LEU A 78 -7.75 -2.41 2.05
N ARG A 79 -7.29 -3.44 1.35
CA ARG A 79 -5.92 -3.45 0.86
C ARG A 79 -5.76 -2.32 -0.15
N THR A 80 -4.75 -1.52 0.05
CA THR A 80 -4.36 -0.49 -0.90
C THR A 80 -3.54 -1.04 -2.06
N TRP A 81 -3.14 -2.31 -1.98
CA TRP A 81 -2.44 -2.99 -3.05
C TRP A 81 -3.01 -4.38 -3.29
N GLN A 82 -3.00 -4.79 -4.54
CA GLN A 82 -3.16 -6.18 -4.93
C GLN A 82 -1.90 -6.56 -5.70
N PRO A 83 -1.18 -7.63 -5.28
CA PRO A 83 -0.13 -8.16 -6.11
C PRO A 83 -0.76 -8.52 -7.44
N SER A 84 -0.12 -8.16 -8.51
CA SER A 84 -0.60 -8.51 -9.83
C SER A 84 -0.12 -9.90 -10.19
N ASP A 85 -1.06 -10.78 -10.48
CA ASP A 85 -0.83 -12.06 -11.12
C ASP A 85 -0.98 -11.96 -12.65
N ALA A 86 -1.26 -10.76 -13.16
CA ALA A 86 -1.40 -10.55 -14.59
C ALA A 86 -0.04 -10.66 -15.29
N GLU A 87 0.02 -11.51 -16.29
CA GLU A 87 1.19 -11.63 -17.15
C GLU A 87 1.26 -10.51 -18.20
N ILE A 88 0.11 -9.95 -18.57
CA ILE A 88 -0.03 -8.92 -19.59
C ILE A 88 -1.01 -7.85 -19.11
N TYR A 89 -0.61 -6.59 -19.23
CA TYR A 89 -1.44 -5.40 -19.03
C TYR A 89 -1.83 -4.80 -20.36
N TYR A 90 -3.05 -4.32 -20.47
CA TYR A 90 -3.62 -3.72 -21.67
C TYR A 90 -3.94 -2.25 -21.41
N PHE A 91 -3.39 -1.38 -22.25
CA PHE A 91 -3.61 0.07 -22.22
C PHE A 91 -3.87 0.55 -23.64
N GLU A 92 -5.11 0.88 -23.97
CA GLU A 92 -5.52 1.24 -25.33
C GLU A 92 -5.08 0.16 -26.35
N ASP A 93 -4.18 0.51 -27.27
CA ASP A 93 -3.59 -0.39 -28.27
C ASP A 93 -2.20 -0.95 -27.86
N TYR A 94 -1.78 -0.68 -26.62
CA TYR A 94 -0.54 -1.18 -26.05
C TYR A 94 -0.75 -2.39 -25.15
N THR A 95 0.22 -3.28 -25.16
CA THR A 95 0.32 -4.38 -24.20
C THR A 95 1.67 -4.32 -23.52
N ILE A 96 1.70 -4.48 -22.18
CA ILE A 96 2.92 -4.52 -21.40
C ILE A 96 2.99 -5.84 -20.65
N SER A 97 4.11 -6.52 -20.79
CA SER A 97 4.40 -7.74 -20.04
C SER A 97 5.82 -7.72 -19.49
N HIS A 98 6.05 -8.41 -18.38
CA HIS A 98 7.42 -8.65 -17.94
C HIS A 98 8.02 -9.84 -18.70
N THR A 99 9.29 -9.73 -19.10
CA THR A 99 10.02 -10.79 -19.79
C THR A 99 10.99 -11.51 -18.85
N SER A 100 11.27 -10.92 -17.70
CA SER A 100 12.04 -11.47 -16.60
C SER A 100 11.80 -10.64 -15.36
N GLN A 101 12.29 -11.06 -14.20
CA GLN A 101 12.20 -10.26 -12.97
C GLN A 101 12.87 -8.86 -13.04
N TRP A 102 13.54 -8.54 -14.15
CA TRP A 102 14.29 -7.28 -14.33
C TRP A 102 13.92 -6.51 -15.60
N SER A 103 12.91 -6.95 -16.34
CA SER A 103 12.58 -6.28 -17.60
C SER A 103 11.12 -6.38 -17.98
N TYR A 104 10.64 -5.31 -18.59
CA TYR A 104 9.33 -5.19 -19.21
C TYR A 104 9.48 -4.94 -20.71
N VAL A 105 8.53 -5.42 -21.49
CA VAL A 105 8.37 -5.11 -22.91
C VAL A 105 6.98 -4.53 -23.15
N CYS A 106 6.93 -3.44 -23.88
CA CYS A 106 5.69 -2.88 -24.41
C CYS A 106 5.59 -3.19 -25.89
N LYS A 107 4.40 -3.59 -26.33
CA LYS A 107 4.07 -3.87 -27.72
C LYS A 107 2.88 -3.03 -28.13
N LYS A 108 2.87 -2.59 -29.41
CA LYS A 108 1.75 -1.98 -30.09
C LYS A 108 1.46 -2.76 -31.35
N ALA A 109 0.21 -3.18 -31.58
CA ALA A 109 -0.16 -4.06 -32.68
C ALA A 109 0.72 -5.33 -32.82
N GLY A 110 1.21 -5.85 -31.67
CA GLY A 110 2.06 -7.05 -31.62
C GLY A 110 3.56 -6.78 -31.77
N GLU A 111 3.98 -5.61 -32.23
CA GLU A 111 5.38 -5.23 -32.39
C GLU A 111 5.93 -4.54 -31.13
N ALA A 112 7.17 -4.87 -30.73
CA ALA A 112 7.82 -4.25 -29.60
C ALA A 112 8.19 -2.79 -29.91
N VAL A 113 7.65 -1.85 -29.14
CA VAL A 113 7.91 -0.41 -29.29
C VAL A 113 8.96 0.08 -28.33
N TRP A 114 8.99 -0.45 -27.09
CA TRP A 114 10.04 -0.14 -26.13
C TRP A 114 10.27 -1.27 -25.14
N LYS A 115 11.41 -1.22 -24.46
CA LYS A 115 11.78 -2.11 -23.35
C LYS A 115 12.25 -1.27 -22.18
N PHE A 116 11.84 -1.65 -20.98
CA PHE A 116 12.27 -1.00 -19.74
C PHE A 116 13.00 -1.98 -18.84
N LYS A 117 14.17 -1.57 -18.34
CA LYS A 117 14.91 -2.34 -17.35
C LYS A 117 14.53 -1.84 -15.95
N GLY A 118 13.82 -2.64 -15.21
CA GLY A 118 13.39 -2.35 -13.86
C GLY A 118 13.07 -3.63 -13.12
N TYR A 119 13.04 -3.56 -11.79
CA TYR A 119 12.68 -4.70 -10.98
C TYR A 119 11.20 -5.03 -11.20
N ALA A 120 10.90 -6.29 -11.52
CA ALA A 120 9.58 -6.72 -11.93
C ALA A 120 8.99 -7.82 -11.02
N TRP A 121 9.62 -8.10 -9.90
CA TRP A 121 9.13 -9.12 -9.00
C TRP A 121 8.13 -8.56 -8.00
N ARG A 122 6.98 -9.24 -7.84
CA ARG A 122 5.90 -8.82 -6.93
C ARG A 122 5.58 -7.34 -7.11
N TYR A 123 5.10 -6.98 -8.25
CA TYR A 123 4.68 -5.61 -8.55
C TYR A 123 3.19 -5.42 -8.30
N THR A 124 2.79 -4.18 -8.09
CA THR A 124 1.38 -3.78 -8.04
C THR A 124 0.76 -3.86 -9.42
N THR A 125 -0.56 -3.85 -9.47
CA THR A 125 -1.26 -3.61 -10.73
C THR A 125 -0.72 -2.34 -11.37
N MET A 126 -0.37 -2.41 -12.66
CA MET A 126 -0.05 -1.20 -13.42
C MET A 126 -1.32 -0.42 -13.67
N GLU A 127 -1.25 0.87 -13.43
CA GLU A 127 -2.34 1.81 -13.65
C GLU A 127 -1.91 2.91 -14.60
N GLN A 128 -2.89 3.52 -15.29
CA GLN A 128 -2.65 4.62 -16.23
C GLN A 128 -3.18 5.93 -15.67
N TYR A 129 -2.44 6.99 -15.95
CA TYR A 129 -2.85 8.37 -15.79
C TYR A 129 -2.40 9.21 -16.98
N GLY A 130 -3.34 9.65 -17.82
CA GLY A 130 -3.01 10.30 -19.09
C GLY A 130 -2.13 9.39 -19.94
N ASP A 131 -1.04 9.94 -20.46
CA ASP A 131 -0.04 9.22 -21.26
C ASP A 131 0.98 8.45 -20.41
N ASN A 132 0.79 8.37 -19.10
CA ASN A 132 1.73 7.74 -18.19
C ASN A 132 1.14 6.48 -17.54
N ILE A 133 2.02 5.52 -17.28
CA ILE A 133 1.73 4.32 -16.47
C ILE A 133 2.56 4.33 -15.21
N TYR A 134 1.99 3.81 -14.12
CA TYR A 134 2.71 3.73 -12.85
C TYR A 134 2.46 2.41 -12.13
N PHE A 135 3.44 1.99 -11.36
CA PHE A 135 3.38 0.78 -10.54
C PHE A 135 4.49 0.77 -9.49
N GLY A 136 4.28 0.01 -8.44
CA GLY A 136 5.29 -0.25 -7.41
C GLY A 136 5.82 -1.68 -7.48
N THR A 137 7.03 -1.93 -7.00
CA THR A 137 7.65 -3.26 -6.93
C THR A 137 8.14 -3.57 -5.52
N ALA A 138 8.19 -4.84 -5.11
CA ALA A 138 8.56 -5.29 -3.77
C ALA A 138 10.00 -5.78 -3.65
N GLY A 139 10.39 -6.05 -2.40
CA GLY A 139 11.65 -6.67 -2.04
C GLY A 139 12.80 -5.67 -1.83
N GLN A 140 14.03 -6.17 -1.78
CA GLN A 140 15.21 -5.34 -1.51
C GLN A 140 15.45 -4.22 -2.53
N GLY A 141 14.87 -4.35 -3.72
CA GLY A 141 14.88 -3.36 -4.79
C GLY A 141 13.56 -2.63 -4.95
N GLY A 142 12.79 -2.44 -3.86
CA GLY A 142 11.49 -1.77 -3.91
C GLY A 142 11.58 -0.39 -4.53
N TYR A 143 10.84 -0.21 -5.63
CA TYR A 143 10.78 1.02 -6.39
C TYR A 143 9.34 1.34 -6.78
N PHE A 144 9.04 2.61 -6.85
CA PHE A 144 7.91 3.13 -7.59
C PHE A 144 8.40 3.66 -8.94
N TYR A 145 7.69 3.32 -10.01
CA TYR A 145 7.98 3.77 -11.36
C TYR A 145 6.80 4.55 -11.91
N LEU A 146 7.10 5.63 -12.60
CA LEU A 146 6.20 6.36 -13.48
C LEU A 146 6.88 6.43 -14.84
N LEU A 147 6.26 5.86 -15.87
CA LEU A 147 6.82 5.77 -17.22
C LEU A 147 5.86 6.42 -18.22
N ASN A 148 6.38 7.04 -19.24
CA ASN A 148 5.56 7.40 -20.39
C ASN A 148 5.14 6.13 -21.15
N LEU A 149 3.85 5.95 -21.40
CA LEU A 149 3.29 4.76 -22.05
C LEU A 149 3.80 4.58 -23.49
N HIS A 150 4.01 5.69 -24.21
CA HIS A 150 4.35 5.64 -25.62
C HIS A 150 5.83 5.40 -25.87
N THR A 151 6.70 5.92 -24.99
CA THR A 151 8.17 5.87 -25.17
C THR A 151 8.87 4.91 -24.22
N GLY A 152 8.24 4.57 -23.07
CA GLY A 152 8.86 3.79 -22.01
C GLY A 152 9.89 4.57 -21.19
N GLU A 153 10.04 5.87 -21.45
CA GLU A 153 10.95 6.72 -20.68
C GLU A 153 10.47 6.88 -19.25
N PRO A 154 11.36 6.69 -18.26
CA PRO A 154 11.00 6.90 -16.88
C PRO A 154 10.93 8.39 -16.55
N LEU A 155 9.75 8.87 -16.19
CA LEU A 155 9.53 10.20 -15.60
C LEU A 155 9.96 10.21 -14.13
N LEU A 156 9.72 9.10 -13.43
CA LEU A 156 10.15 8.92 -12.05
C LEU A 156 10.55 7.47 -11.79
N LYS A 157 11.67 7.31 -11.09
CA LYS A 157 12.09 6.09 -10.43
C LYS A 157 12.44 6.41 -8.99
N LEU A 158 11.56 6.06 -8.07
CA LEU A 158 11.73 6.33 -6.66
C LEU A 158 11.97 5.04 -5.89
N LYS A 159 13.07 4.95 -5.14
CA LYS A 159 13.32 3.85 -4.24
C LYS A 159 12.41 3.96 -3.02
N THR A 160 11.60 2.94 -2.77
CA THR A 160 10.59 2.95 -1.70
C THR A 160 11.01 2.17 -0.46
N GLY A 161 12.12 1.43 -0.53
CA GLY A 161 12.68 0.76 0.65
C GLY A 161 11.90 -0.47 1.12
N GLY A 162 11.16 -1.12 0.23
CA GLY A 162 10.41 -2.34 0.54
C GLY A 162 8.94 -2.14 0.89
N THR A 163 8.48 -0.90 0.95
CA THR A 163 7.08 -0.53 1.29
C THR A 163 6.18 -0.39 0.08
N VAL A 164 6.36 -1.08 -0.86
CA VAL A 164 6.21 -0.91 -2.28
C VAL A 164 4.82 -0.80 -2.86
N TYR A 165 3.86 -1.36 -2.19
CA TYR A 165 2.51 -1.49 -2.73
C TYR A 165 1.55 -0.45 -2.19
N ILE A 166 2.07 0.53 -1.48
CA ILE A 166 1.27 1.29 -0.56
C ILE A 166 1.17 2.70 -1.05
N TYR A 167 0.20 2.91 -1.93
CA TYR A 167 -0.14 4.24 -2.40
C TYR A 167 -1.65 4.48 -2.42
N ALA A 168 -2.03 5.75 -2.35
CA ALA A 168 -3.38 6.23 -2.54
C ALA A 168 -3.37 7.37 -3.55
N ARG A 169 -4.40 7.51 -4.36
CA ARG A 169 -4.49 8.51 -5.41
C ARG A 169 -5.74 9.37 -5.29
N ARG A 170 -5.60 10.63 -5.62
CA ARG A 170 -6.69 11.55 -5.92
C ARG A 170 -6.27 12.45 -7.10
N ASP A 171 -7.03 12.39 -8.17
CA ASP A 171 -6.75 13.11 -9.42
C ASP A 171 -5.35 12.77 -9.96
N ASN A 172 -4.50 13.78 -10.18
CA ASN A 172 -3.10 13.62 -10.59
C ASN A 172 -2.12 13.44 -9.42
N ARG A 173 -2.60 13.47 -8.17
CA ARG A 173 -1.74 13.32 -6.98
C ARG A 173 -1.75 11.91 -6.46
N LEU A 174 -0.57 11.33 -6.35
CA LEU A 174 -0.34 10.04 -5.74
C LEU A 174 0.43 10.22 -4.44
N TYR A 175 -0.06 9.59 -3.39
CA TYR A 175 0.58 9.55 -2.07
C TYR A 175 1.10 8.15 -1.83
N LEU A 176 2.39 8.02 -1.50
CA LEU A 176 2.99 6.72 -1.18
C LEU A 176 3.86 6.80 0.07
N LEU A 177 4.02 5.64 0.71
CA LEU A 177 4.96 5.48 1.81
C LEU A 177 6.34 5.11 1.27
N GLN A 178 7.36 5.77 1.79
CA GLN A 178 8.76 5.50 1.48
C GLN A 178 9.53 5.24 2.77
N GLN A 179 10.36 4.19 2.77
CA GLN A 179 11.29 3.92 3.86
C GLN A 179 12.73 4.17 3.40
N GLU A 180 13.38 5.09 4.09
CA GLU A 180 14.83 5.30 4.04
C GLU A 180 15.40 5.12 5.45
N LYS A 181 16.19 6.09 5.95
CA LYS A 181 16.54 6.12 7.38
C LYS A 181 15.30 6.34 8.25
N LYS A 182 14.32 7.08 7.74
CA LYS A 182 13.02 7.38 8.33
C LYS A 182 11.90 7.02 7.38
N ALA A 183 10.69 6.94 7.88
CA ALA A 183 9.50 6.81 7.06
C ALA A 183 9.05 8.17 6.53
N TYR A 184 8.56 8.20 5.30
CA TYR A 184 8.04 9.41 4.67
C TYR A 184 6.72 9.11 3.96
N LEU A 185 5.80 10.06 4.04
CA LEU A 185 4.72 10.19 3.09
C LEU A 185 5.20 11.10 1.96
N VAL A 186 5.13 10.62 0.73
CA VAL A 186 5.58 11.34 -0.47
C VAL A 186 4.37 11.61 -1.35
N CYS A 187 4.21 12.85 -1.79
CA CYS A 187 3.21 13.27 -2.77
C CYS A 187 3.89 13.48 -4.13
N ILE A 188 3.36 12.81 -5.16
CA ILE A 188 3.88 12.83 -6.53
C ILE A 188 2.81 13.35 -7.47
N ASP A 189 3.19 14.19 -8.42
CA ASP A 189 2.38 14.53 -9.59
C ASP A 189 2.53 13.45 -10.66
N LEU A 190 1.44 12.79 -11.03
CA LEU A 190 1.44 11.74 -12.04
C LEU A 190 1.55 12.26 -13.48
N SER A 191 1.41 13.55 -13.70
CA SER A 191 1.54 14.13 -15.04
C SER A 191 2.99 14.21 -15.51
N ASP A 192 3.93 14.45 -14.60
CA ASP A 192 5.34 14.67 -14.93
C ASP A 192 6.34 13.96 -14.00
N GLY A 193 5.88 13.32 -12.93
CA GLY A 193 6.71 12.63 -11.96
C GLY A 193 7.35 13.55 -10.92
N THR A 194 6.95 14.80 -10.84
CA THR A 194 7.48 15.75 -9.85
C THR A 194 7.09 15.31 -8.43
N ILE A 195 8.07 15.21 -7.54
CA ILE A 195 7.80 15.05 -6.10
C ILE A 195 7.38 16.42 -5.56
N LEU A 196 6.08 16.58 -5.29
CA LEU A 196 5.49 17.84 -4.83
C LEU A 196 5.82 18.11 -3.37
N GLU A 197 5.80 17.06 -2.56
CA GLU A 197 6.01 17.21 -1.12
C GLU A 197 6.47 15.89 -0.50
N ARG A 198 7.23 16.00 0.59
CA ARG A 198 7.71 14.86 1.37
C ARG A 198 7.62 15.19 2.85
N LEU A 199 6.80 14.43 3.58
CA LEU A 199 6.58 14.60 5.01
C LEU A 199 7.18 13.43 5.77
N GLU A 200 8.06 13.72 6.74
CA GLU A 200 8.57 12.71 7.66
C GLU A 200 7.45 12.22 8.59
N LEU A 201 7.37 10.89 8.75
CA LEU A 201 6.43 10.22 9.63
C LEU A 201 7.16 9.58 10.82
N PRO A 202 6.52 9.49 11.99
CA PRO A 202 7.07 8.71 13.10
C PRO A 202 7.10 7.21 12.74
N GLY A 203 8.08 6.50 13.31
CA GLY A 203 8.26 5.06 13.11
C GLY A 203 8.96 4.71 11.80
N LYS A 204 8.70 3.49 11.33
CA LYS A 204 9.23 2.93 10.09
C LYS A 204 8.10 2.36 9.26
N ALA A 205 8.18 2.53 7.97
CA ALA A 205 7.31 1.86 7.02
C ALA A 205 7.92 0.52 6.60
N ASP A 206 7.10 -0.51 6.44
CA ASP A 206 7.52 -1.84 5.99
C ASP A 206 6.44 -2.48 5.09
N GLN A 207 6.61 -3.74 4.74
CA GLN A 207 5.67 -4.47 3.87
C GLN A 207 4.25 -4.62 4.45
N HIS A 208 4.07 -4.35 5.74
CA HIS A 208 2.77 -4.44 6.43
C HIS A 208 2.13 -3.07 6.63
N SER A 209 2.83 -2.01 6.25
CA SER A 209 2.28 -0.66 6.28
C SER A 209 1.06 -0.54 5.38
N ALA A 210 0.16 0.36 5.69
CA ALA A 210 -1.06 0.63 4.93
C ALA A 210 -1.24 2.13 4.68
N ILE A 211 -2.00 2.47 3.65
CA ILE A 211 -2.35 3.85 3.34
C ILE A 211 -3.80 3.93 2.82
N ARG A 212 -4.52 4.95 3.22
CA ARG A 212 -5.87 5.26 2.76
C ARG A 212 -6.06 6.76 2.65
N LEU A 213 -6.64 7.21 1.57
CA LEU A 213 -7.04 8.60 1.39
C LEU A 213 -8.56 8.72 1.50
N LEU A 214 -9.03 9.52 2.45
CA LEU A 214 -10.43 9.86 2.63
C LEU A 214 -10.60 11.38 2.70
N GLY A 215 -11.37 11.93 1.78
CA GLY A 215 -11.50 13.39 1.65
C GLY A 215 -10.11 14.03 1.50
N THR A 216 -9.75 14.90 2.43
CA THR A 216 -8.45 15.60 2.49
C THR A 216 -7.47 14.97 3.48
N THR A 217 -7.76 13.77 3.98
CA THR A 217 -6.92 13.11 4.98
C THR A 217 -6.34 11.80 4.45
N VAL A 218 -5.03 11.68 4.50
CA VAL A 218 -4.31 10.42 4.32
C VAL A 218 -4.17 9.76 5.68
N HIS A 219 -4.71 8.55 5.80
CA HIS A 219 -4.48 7.64 6.91
C HIS A 219 -3.40 6.65 6.50
N CYS A 220 -2.34 6.53 7.29
CA CYS A 220 -1.28 5.58 6.99
C CYS A 220 -0.69 4.95 8.27
N VAL A 221 -0.15 3.74 8.11
CA VAL A 221 0.41 2.96 9.21
C VAL A 221 1.90 2.80 9.05
N THR A 222 2.62 3.16 10.09
CA THR A 222 4.04 2.87 10.30
C THR A 222 4.21 2.07 11.59
N PHE A 223 5.42 1.66 11.94
CA PHE A 223 5.68 0.80 13.09
C PHE A 223 6.84 1.29 13.94
N THR A 224 6.76 1.04 15.26
CA THR A 224 7.89 1.14 16.18
C THR A 224 8.30 -0.26 16.61
N TYR A 225 9.59 -0.56 16.56
CA TYR A 225 10.12 -1.86 16.96
C TYR A 225 10.58 -1.80 18.41
N GLN A 226 10.16 -2.79 19.20
CA GLN A 226 10.55 -2.96 20.60
C GLN A 226 11.32 -4.28 20.74
N GLY A 227 12.66 -4.20 20.73
CA GLY A 227 13.51 -5.35 21.05
C GLY A 227 13.21 -6.64 20.28
N GLY A 228 13.57 -6.71 19.01
CA GLY A 228 13.32 -7.88 18.15
C GLY A 228 12.07 -7.71 17.28
N PRO A 229 11.29 -8.78 17.08
CA PRO A 229 10.15 -8.75 16.16
C PRO A 229 8.91 -7.99 16.67
N VAL A 230 8.90 -7.65 17.98
CA VAL A 230 7.76 -6.93 18.58
C VAL A 230 7.72 -5.52 18.04
N LYS A 231 6.59 -5.14 17.49
CA LYS A 231 6.35 -3.80 16.94
C LYS A 231 4.96 -3.30 17.33
N ASP A 232 4.89 -2.00 17.61
CA ASP A 232 3.61 -1.32 17.75
C ASP A 232 3.28 -0.62 16.45
N ALA A 233 2.01 -0.61 16.08
CA ALA A 233 1.53 0.18 14.97
C ALA A 233 1.38 1.65 15.39
N LEU A 234 1.72 2.54 14.45
CA LEU A 234 1.48 3.97 14.54
C LEU A 234 0.49 4.35 13.43
N TRP A 235 -0.72 4.66 13.82
CA TRP A 235 -1.72 5.15 12.90
C TRP A 235 -1.56 6.66 12.74
N ASN A 236 -1.04 7.08 11.61
CA ASN A 236 -0.77 8.46 11.27
C ASN A 236 -1.90 9.04 10.42
N ARG A 237 -2.31 10.26 10.74
CA ARG A 237 -3.28 11.04 9.97
C ARG A 237 -2.62 12.29 9.44
N VAL A 238 -2.68 12.48 8.14
CA VAL A 238 -2.03 13.59 7.44
C VAL A 238 -3.06 14.36 6.61
N GLU A 239 -3.17 15.65 6.84
CA GLU A 239 -3.93 16.56 5.98
C GLU A 239 -3.15 16.84 4.68
N VAL A 240 -3.86 16.72 3.53
CA VAL A 240 -3.28 16.83 2.18
C VAL A 240 -4.11 17.74 1.26
#